data_338da845290cdcdfc43445edba626576
#
_entry.id   338da845290cdcdfc43445edba626576
#
_cell.length_a   1.000
_cell.length_b   1.000
_cell.length_c   1.000
_cell.angle_alpha   90.00
_cell.angle_beta   90.00
_cell.angle_gamma   90.00
#
_symmetry.space_group_name_H-M   'P 1'
#
loop_
_entity.id
_entity.type
_entity.pdbx_description
1 polymer ?
#
loop_
_entity_poly.entity_id
_entity_poly.type
_entity_poly.pdbx_seq_one_letter_code
_entity_poly.pdbx_strand_id
1 'polypeptide(L)'
;LSDKSQKDIVFLDEKMTGYSAYLNNIYMTGTIEQLQIDAPVRIEIDTQGDNFLAYGESMEITCKVFKGWEDITDTVRQWAIRRDSGDTADDEAWNIKHKDFNGSITIHNTKEISDLGNNSVTVVSTLFTITATNDTASVEAIVTI
;
A
#
# COMPACT_ATOMS: atom_id res chain seq x y z
N LEU A 1 7.02 -2.12 -33.19
CA LEU A 1 7.25 -2.78 -33.58
C LEU A 1 7.69 -3.37 -33.71
N SER A 2 7.32 -2.37 -33.64
CA SER A 2 7.53 -3.12 -34.05
C SER A 2 8.15 -3.71 -34.31
N ASP A 3 7.59 -2.67 -34.32
CA ASP A 3 7.88 -3.36 -34.67
C ASP A 3 8.39 -3.75 -34.49
N LYS A 4 8.02 -3.07 -34.22
CA LYS A 4 8.22 -3.46 -34.10
C LYS A 4 8.51 -3.82 -33.71
N SER A 5 8.07 -2.61 -33.82
CA SER A 5 8.11 -3.05 -33.60
C SER A 5 8.18 -3.30 -33.14
N GLN A 6 7.70 -2.72 -32.90
CA GLN A 6 7.51 -3.04 -32.64
C GLN A 6 7.35 -3.59 -32.20
N LYS A 7 6.56 -2.70 -32.18
CA LYS A 7 6.37 -3.29 -31.88
C LYS A 7 6.62 -3.87 -31.24
N ASP A 8 6.38 -2.91 -31.05
CA ASP A 8 6.52 -3.56 -30.63
C ASP A 8 6.66 -3.70 -29.79
N ILE A 9 6.17 -3.06 -29.56
CA ILE A 9 6.12 -3.45 -29.03
C ILE A 9 5.80 -3.75 -28.43
N VAL A 10 5.20 -3.32 -28.39
CA VAL A 10 4.85 -3.89 -28.19
C VAL A 10 4.67 -4.31 -27.59
N PHE A 11 3.99 -3.69 -27.10
CA PHE A 11 3.79 -4.38 -26.80
C PHE A 11 3.81 -4.73 -26.22
N LEU A 12 3.33 -4.17 -25.90
CA LEU A 12 3.41 -4.66 -25.53
C LEU A 12 2.98 -4.92 -25.03
N ASP A 13 2.15 -4.66 -24.83
CA ASP A 13 1.69 -5.12 -24.53
C ASP A 13 1.27 -5.48 -24.15
N GLU A 14 0.35 -5.21 -24.11
CA GLU A 14 -0.22 -5.49 -23.55
C GLU A 14 -0.13 -5.51 -22.45
N LYS A 15 -0.28 -5.30 -21.93
CA LYS A 15 0.08 -5.08 -20.82
C LYS A 15 1.17 -4.25 -20.85
N MET A 16 1.54 -3.84 -21.13
CA MET A 16 2.37 -2.98 -21.20
C MET A 16 2.58 -2.46 -22.41
N THR A 17 2.49 -2.43 -22.59
CA THR A 17 2.77 -2.39 -23.36
C THR A 17 3.28 -1.85 -23.84
N GLY A 18 3.36 -1.33 -24.17
CA GLY A 18 3.71 -1.22 -24.61
C GLY A 18 4.54 -0.69 -24.88
N TYR A 19 4.69 0.13 -24.49
CA TYR A 19 5.58 0.25 -24.56
C TYR A 19 6.11 0.27 -25.57
N SER A 20 6.04 0.67 -25.87
CA SER A 20 6.37 0.48 -26.76
C SER A 20 6.81 0.02 -27.36
N ALA A 21 6.74 0.15 -27.51
CA ALA A 21 6.92 -0.59 -27.98
C ALA A 21 7.58 -0.86 -28.15
N TYR A 22 7.88 -0.37 -27.88
CA TYR A 22 8.44 -1.02 -28.06
C TYR A 22 9.27 -1.02 -28.16
N LEU A 23 9.32 -0.05 -27.98
CA LEU A 23 10.18 -0.20 -28.23
C LEU A 23 10.86 -0.77 -28.86
N ASN A 24 11.31 -0.85 -29.18
CA ASN A 24 11.90 -1.55 -29.83
C ASN A 24 12.31 -2.63 -29.86
N ASN A 25 12.25 -3.14 -29.59
CA ASN A 25 12.51 -4.17 -29.34
C ASN A 25 13.14 -5.22 -29.24
N ILE A 26 12.90 -6.54 -29.31
CA ILE A 26 13.85 -7.12 -29.22
C ILE A 26 14.83 -7.67 -28.09
N TYR A 27 15.77 -7.37 -27.83
CA TYR A 27 16.57 -7.33 -26.60
C TYR A 27 15.75 -7.03 -25.35
N MET A 28 14.49 -6.94 -25.50
CA MET A 28 13.59 -6.47 -24.43
C MET A 28 13.32 -7.52 -23.37
N THR A 29 13.46 -8.79 -23.68
CA THR A 29 13.22 -9.84 -22.68
C THR A 29 14.16 -9.72 -21.50
N GLY A 30 15.46 -9.58 -21.75
CA GLY A 30 16.42 -9.40 -20.68
C GLY A 30 16.18 -8.10 -19.91
N THR A 31 15.75 -7.06 -20.62
CA THR A 31 15.44 -5.79 -19.99
C THR A 31 14.26 -5.87 -19.03
N ILE A 32 13.23 -6.62 -19.41
CA ILE A 32 12.06 -6.80 -18.54
C ILE A 32 12.44 -7.53 -17.27
N GLU A 33 13.24 -8.58 -17.37
CA GLU A 33 13.70 -9.31 -16.19
C GLU A 33 14.51 -8.42 -15.26
N GLN A 34 15.38 -7.57 -15.82
CA GLN A 34 16.19 -6.67 -15.01
C GLN A 34 15.31 -5.64 -14.30
N LEU A 35 14.27 -5.14 -14.96
CA LEU A 35 13.34 -4.21 -14.34
C LEU A 35 12.63 -4.83 -13.13
N GLN A 36 12.25 -6.11 -13.21
CA GLN A 36 11.63 -6.77 -12.07
C GLN A 36 12.61 -6.98 -10.92
N ILE A 37 13.86 -7.36 -11.22
CA ILE A 37 14.88 -7.55 -10.20
C ILE A 37 15.14 -6.26 -9.43
N ASP A 38 15.17 -5.12 -10.13
CA ASP A 38 15.48 -3.83 -9.55
C ASP A 38 14.25 -3.07 -9.07
N ALA A 39 13.06 -3.65 -9.19
CA ALA A 39 11.82 -2.97 -8.85
C ALA A 39 11.79 -2.65 -7.35
N PRO A 40 11.23 -1.48 -6.97
CA PRO A 40 11.08 -1.13 -5.56
C PRO A 40 10.02 -2.02 -4.91
N VAL A 41 10.17 -2.19 -3.61
CA VAL A 41 9.15 -2.83 -2.78
C VAL A 41 8.21 -1.74 -2.28
N ARG A 42 6.91 -1.99 -2.32
CA ARG A 42 5.91 -1.02 -1.87
C ARG A 42 4.74 -1.70 -1.18
N ILE A 43 4.05 -0.94 -0.33
CA ILE A 43 2.80 -1.38 0.28
C ILE A 43 1.65 -0.78 -0.52
N GLU A 44 0.66 -1.61 -0.82
CA GLU A 44 -0.62 -1.14 -1.36
C GLU A 44 -1.67 -1.27 -0.26
N ILE A 45 -2.38 -0.17 0.00
CA ILE A 45 -3.39 -0.10 1.05
C ILE A 45 -4.75 -0.03 0.37
N ASP A 46 -5.62 -1.00 0.71
CA ASP A 46 -6.99 -1.04 0.20
C ASP A 46 -7.95 -0.69 1.32
N THR A 47 -8.67 0.41 1.16
CA THR A 47 -9.69 0.88 2.11
C THR A 47 -11.11 0.60 1.60
N GLN A 48 -11.23 -0.07 0.46
CA GLN A 48 -12.51 -0.45 -0.17
C GLN A 48 -13.36 0.74 -0.56
N GLY A 49 -12.74 1.86 -0.92
CA GLY A 49 -13.46 3.03 -1.39
C GLY A 49 -12.80 4.32 -0.95
N ASP A 50 -13.62 5.27 -0.55
CA ASP A 50 -13.12 6.57 -0.12
C ASP A 50 -12.41 6.47 1.21
N ASN A 51 -11.43 7.35 1.42
CA ASN A 51 -10.72 7.45 2.69
C ASN A 51 -11.47 8.39 3.63
N PHE A 52 -12.78 8.22 3.73
CA PHE A 52 -13.63 8.99 4.61
C PHE A 52 -14.50 8.05 5.43
N LEU A 53 -14.52 8.26 6.73
CA LEU A 53 -15.25 7.41 7.66
C LEU A 53 -16.18 8.29 8.51
N ALA A 54 -17.47 8.22 8.22
CA ALA A 54 -18.45 8.99 8.94
C ALA A 54 -18.64 8.44 10.36
N TYR A 55 -19.11 9.30 11.26
CA TYR A 55 -19.41 8.86 12.63
C TYR A 55 -20.51 7.79 12.60
N GLY A 56 -20.29 6.73 13.32
CA GLY A 56 -21.19 5.58 13.36
C GLY A 56 -20.78 4.45 12.43
N GLU A 57 -19.70 4.62 11.65
CA GLU A 57 -19.27 3.65 10.65
C GLU A 57 -17.94 3.02 11.01
N SER A 58 -17.61 1.96 10.27
CA SER A 58 -16.32 1.28 10.35
C SER A 58 -15.82 0.99 8.95
N MET A 59 -14.50 0.87 8.82
CA MET A 59 -13.84 0.67 7.54
C MET A 59 -12.77 -0.40 7.72
N GLU A 60 -12.71 -1.35 6.81
CA GLU A 60 -11.64 -2.34 6.83
C GLU A 60 -10.49 -1.87 5.94
N ILE A 61 -9.27 -1.94 6.48
CA ILE A 61 -8.05 -1.64 5.75
C ILE A 61 -7.29 -2.94 5.57
N THR A 62 -6.94 -3.27 4.33
CA THR A 62 -6.15 -4.44 4.00
C THR A 62 -4.91 -4.00 3.24
N CYS A 63 -3.75 -4.54 3.64
CA CYS A 63 -2.47 -4.17 3.06
C CYS A 63 -1.85 -5.35 2.35
N LYS A 64 -1.19 -5.06 1.23
CA LYS A 64 -0.39 -6.02 0.50
C LYS A 64 0.96 -5.41 0.17
N VAL A 65 1.95 -6.26 -0.03
CA VAL A 65 3.30 -5.82 -0.38
C VAL A 65 3.64 -6.35 -1.76
N PHE A 66 4.15 -5.46 -2.61
CA PHE A 66 4.52 -5.80 -3.98
C PHE A 66 5.95 -5.44 -4.24
N LYS A 67 6.62 -6.25 -5.06
CA LYS A 67 7.88 -5.91 -5.69
C LYS A 67 7.61 -5.90 -7.19
N GLY A 68 7.61 -4.72 -7.78
CA GLY A 68 7.17 -4.59 -9.17
C GLY A 68 5.71 -5.03 -9.31
N TRP A 69 5.48 -6.05 -10.10
CA TRP A 69 4.13 -6.59 -10.29
C TRP A 69 3.86 -7.85 -9.46
N GLU A 70 4.84 -8.29 -8.68
CA GLU A 70 4.72 -9.53 -7.92
C GLU A 70 4.22 -9.24 -6.50
N ASP A 71 3.17 -9.96 -6.09
CA ASP A 71 2.65 -9.91 -4.73
C ASP A 71 3.55 -10.74 -3.83
N ILE A 72 4.29 -10.07 -2.96
CA ILE A 72 5.21 -10.70 -2.02
C ILE A 72 4.73 -10.57 -0.57
N THR A 73 3.43 -10.38 -0.37
CA THR A 73 2.84 -10.19 0.97
C THR A 73 3.19 -11.34 1.91
N ASP A 74 3.28 -12.56 1.39
CA ASP A 74 3.60 -13.74 2.21
C ASP A 74 5.04 -13.77 2.69
N THR A 75 5.91 -12.88 2.18
CA THR A 75 7.28 -12.77 2.67
C THR A 75 7.42 -11.82 3.86
N VAL A 76 6.36 -11.10 4.22
CA VAL A 76 6.42 -10.14 5.32
C VAL A 76 6.53 -10.88 6.63
N ARG A 77 7.54 -10.52 7.41
CA ARG A 77 7.78 -11.12 8.71
C ARG A 77 7.22 -10.29 9.85
N GLN A 78 7.13 -8.99 9.64
CA GLN A 78 6.66 -8.09 10.67
C GLN A 78 5.87 -6.96 10.06
N TRP A 79 4.69 -6.73 10.61
CA TRP A 79 3.84 -5.61 10.29
C TRP A 79 3.79 -4.67 11.49
N ALA A 80 3.62 -3.40 11.24
CA ALA A 80 3.38 -2.41 12.30
C ALA A 80 2.44 -1.34 11.77
N ILE A 81 1.63 -0.80 12.67
CA ILE A 81 0.75 0.33 12.37
C ILE A 81 0.91 1.37 13.47
N ARG A 82 0.90 2.64 13.06
CA ARG A 82 1.02 3.74 14.00
C ARG A 82 0.06 4.84 13.63
N ARG A 83 -0.66 5.34 14.61
CA ARG A 83 -1.64 6.40 14.42
C ARG A 83 -1.04 7.76 14.77
N ASP A 84 -1.44 8.77 14.02
CA ASP A 84 -1.18 10.18 14.34
C ASP A 84 -2.48 10.95 14.20
N SER A 85 -3.13 11.21 15.32
CA SER A 85 -4.35 12.01 15.40
C SER A 85 -4.10 13.42 15.94
N GLY A 86 -2.85 13.72 16.28
CA GLY A 86 -2.48 14.99 16.90
C GLY A 86 -2.46 14.95 18.42
N ASP A 87 -2.92 13.87 19.04
CA ASP A 87 -2.85 13.68 20.50
C ASP A 87 -1.83 12.58 20.78
N THR A 88 -0.61 12.98 21.12
CA THR A 88 0.52 12.07 21.27
C THR A 88 0.28 10.97 22.30
N ALA A 89 -0.29 11.32 23.45
CA ALA A 89 -0.50 10.34 24.52
C ALA A 89 -1.57 9.30 24.13
N ASP A 90 -2.64 9.77 23.51
CA ASP A 90 -3.69 8.87 23.06
C ASP A 90 -3.20 7.99 21.91
N ASP A 91 -2.40 8.57 21.01
CA ASP A 91 -1.83 7.82 19.90
C ASP A 91 -0.87 6.73 20.37
N GLU A 92 -0.06 7.02 21.37
CA GLU A 92 0.85 6.01 21.93
C GLU A 92 0.08 4.85 22.55
N ALA A 93 -0.99 5.13 23.27
CA ALA A 93 -1.82 4.08 23.85
C ALA A 93 -2.46 3.25 22.75
N TRP A 94 -2.93 3.90 21.69
CA TRP A 94 -3.53 3.21 20.55
C TRP A 94 -2.49 2.31 19.86
N ASN A 95 -1.28 2.80 19.67
CA ASN A 95 -0.20 2.05 19.01
C ASN A 95 0.15 0.79 19.79
N ILE A 96 0.22 0.88 21.11
CA ILE A 96 0.50 -0.26 21.97
C ILE A 96 -0.62 -1.28 21.86
N LYS A 97 -1.87 -0.81 21.85
CA LYS A 97 -3.02 -1.69 21.76
C LYS A 97 -3.05 -2.45 20.43
N HIS A 98 -2.46 -1.90 19.38
CA HIS A 98 -2.47 -2.51 18.04
C HIS A 98 -1.10 -3.05 17.63
N LYS A 99 -0.26 -3.39 18.59
CA LYS A 99 1.07 -3.94 18.32
C LYS A 99 1.04 -5.26 17.57
N ASP A 100 -0.09 -5.96 17.58
CA ASP A 100 -0.25 -7.24 16.90
C ASP A 100 -0.82 -7.11 15.50
N PHE A 101 -0.79 -5.90 14.93
CA PHE A 101 -1.25 -5.65 13.57
C PHE A 101 -0.53 -6.58 12.60
N ASN A 102 -1.29 -7.19 11.71
CA ASN A 102 -0.77 -8.22 10.79
C ASN A 102 -1.10 -7.95 9.33
N GLY A 103 -1.29 -6.68 8.97
CA GLY A 103 -1.58 -6.29 7.58
C GLY A 103 -3.04 -5.99 7.32
N SER A 104 -3.92 -6.20 8.30
CA SER A 104 -5.35 -5.92 8.14
C SER A 104 -5.90 -5.40 9.46
N ILE A 105 -6.79 -4.42 9.39
CA ILE A 105 -7.39 -3.83 10.59
C ILE A 105 -8.74 -3.20 10.22
N THR A 106 -9.67 -3.21 11.17
CA THR A 106 -10.91 -2.46 11.05
C THR A 106 -10.77 -1.17 11.85
N ILE A 107 -10.94 -0.04 11.19
CA ILE A 107 -10.94 1.27 11.83
C ILE A 107 -12.38 1.64 12.15
N HIS A 108 -12.65 1.93 13.41
CA HIS A 108 -13.99 2.26 13.89
C HIS A 108 -14.09 3.76 14.18
N ASN A 109 -15.21 4.34 13.81
CA ASN A 109 -15.54 5.70 14.19
C ASN A 109 -16.93 5.67 14.83
N THR A 110 -17.05 4.96 15.95
CA THR A 110 -18.32 4.74 16.63
C THR A 110 -18.28 5.29 18.04
N LYS A 111 -19.44 5.28 18.70
CA LYS A 111 -19.52 5.73 20.09
C LYS A 111 -18.67 4.83 21.01
N GLU A 112 -18.65 3.54 20.72
CA GLU A 112 -17.93 2.57 21.53
C GLU A 112 -16.44 2.55 21.26
N ILE A 113 -16.05 2.74 19.99
CA ILE A 113 -14.65 2.66 19.58
C ILE A 113 -14.35 3.85 18.67
N SER A 114 -13.39 4.67 19.07
CA SER A 114 -12.97 5.84 18.32
C SER A 114 -11.51 5.69 17.89
N ASP A 115 -11.29 5.02 16.76
CA ASP A 115 -9.95 4.82 16.25
C ASP A 115 -9.36 6.08 15.58
N LEU A 116 -10.16 7.09 15.32
CA LEU A 116 -9.70 8.35 14.74
C LEU A 116 -9.28 9.37 15.80
N GLY A 117 -9.31 8.97 17.06
CA GLY A 117 -8.94 9.85 18.17
C GLY A 117 -9.94 11.00 18.32
N ASN A 118 -9.43 12.19 18.64
CA ASN A 118 -10.28 13.36 18.78
C ASN A 118 -10.87 13.84 17.48
N ASN A 119 -10.47 13.25 16.36
CA ASN A 119 -10.99 13.59 15.05
C ASN A 119 -12.26 12.85 14.70
N SER A 120 -12.73 11.98 15.60
CA SER A 120 -13.87 11.10 15.31
C SER A 120 -15.16 11.82 14.97
N VAL A 121 -15.36 13.04 15.49
CA VAL A 121 -16.56 13.82 15.26
C VAL A 121 -16.27 15.17 14.59
N THR A 122 -15.05 15.38 14.13
CA THR A 122 -14.64 16.60 13.46
C THR A 122 -14.13 16.28 12.07
N VAL A 123 -14.12 17.27 11.19
CA VAL A 123 -13.62 17.07 9.83
C VAL A 123 -12.12 17.36 9.81
N VAL A 124 -11.37 16.48 10.44
CA VAL A 124 -9.90 16.55 10.48
C VAL A 124 -9.36 15.18 10.18
N SER A 125 -8.19 15.15 9.58
CA SER A 125 -7.59 13.90 9.14
C SER A 125 -6.78 13.23 10.26
N THR A 126 -6.86 11.91 10.29
CA THR A 126 -6.00 11.07 11.14
C THR A 126 -5.12 10.26 10.20
N LEU A 127 -3.83 10.22 10.48
CA LEU A 127 -2.86 9.49 9.67
C LEU A 127 -2.56 8.14 10.31
N PHE A 128 -2.45 7.13 9.46
CA PHE A 128 -1.98 5.80 9.88
C PHE A 128 -0.77 5.45 9.04
N THR A 129 0.35 5.22 9.69
CA THR A 129 1.59 4.79 9.03
C THR A 129 1.71 3.29 9.19
N ILE A 130 1.80 2.59 8.07
CA ILE A 130 1.89 1.13 8.04
C ILE A 130 3.27 0.76 7.56
N THR A 131 3.92 -0.14 8.30
CA THR A 131 5.27 -0.62 8.00
C THR A 131 5.23 -2.12 7.78
N ALA A 132 5.90 -2.58 6.75
CA ALA A 132 6.08 -4.00 6.46
C ALA A 132 7.55 -4.30 6.32
N THR A 133 8.01 -5.35 6.99
CA THR A 133 9.42 -5.75 6.99
C THR A 133 9.54 -7.21 6.58
N ASN A 134 10.41 -7.47 5.62
CA ASN A 134 10.81 -8.84 5.28
C ASN A 134 12.34 -8.96 5.38
N ASP A 135 12.90 -10.05 4.87
CA ASP A 135 14.35 -10.31 5.03
C ASP A 135 15.23 -9.31 4.30
N THR A 136 14.69 -8.60 3.31
CA THR A 136 15.48 -7.73 2.42
C THR A 136 15.12 -6.26 2.51
N ALA A 137 13.94 -5.93 3.04
CA ALA A 137 13.47 -4.54 3.00
C ALA A 137 12.52 -4.24 4.15
N SER A 138 12.47 -2.96 4.51
CA SER A 138 11.45 -2.41 5.39
C SER A 138 10.86 -1.22 4.67
N VAL A 139 9.55 -1.24 4.46
CA VAL A 139 8.86 -0.22 3.69
C VAL A 139 7.67 0.32 4.47
N GLU A 140 7.29 1.55 4.19
CA GLU A 140 6.13 2.16 4.83
C GLU A 140 5.21 2.79 3.81
N ALA A 141 3.95 2.92 4.21
CA ALA A 141 2.95 3.67 3.49
C ALA A 141 2.05 4.39 4.49
N ILE A 142 1.46 5.49 4.06
CA ILE A 142 0.60 6.30 4.92
C ILE A 142 -0.78 6.36 4.28
N VAL A 143 -1.80 6.12 5.09
CA VAL A 143 -3.18 6.38 4.70
C VAL A 143 -3.75 7.44 5.62
N THR A 144 -4.49 8.38 5.03
CA THR A 144 -5.14 9.47 5.77
C THR A 144 -6.64 9.25 5.71
N ILE A 145 -7.29 9.26 6.86
CA ILE A 145 -8.74 9.01 6.97
C ILE A 145 -9.40 10.16 7.70
#